data_69cd3c75a6913ff82be7994db02da4d4
#
_entry.id   69cd3c75a6913ff82be7994db02da4d4
#
_cell.length_a   1.000
_cell.length_b   1.000
_cell.length_c   1.000
_cell.angle_alpha   90.00
_cell.angle_beta   90.00
_cell.angle_gamma   90.00
#
_symmetry.space_group_name_H-M   'P 1'
#
loop_
_entity.id
_entity.type
_entity.pdbx_description
1 polymer ?
#
loop_
_entity_poly.entity_id
_entity_poly.type
_entity_poly.pdbx_seq_one_letter_code
_entity_poly.pdbx_strand_id
1 'polypeptide(L)'
;MNTTGLGKRAWVRIISYIVAAVSILAIWGITQTVKTRNYARELTIAHQRTVASLASYIDTLENDLRKMQYANTSTMTSGLSLSLCKASAGAKNCLSELNAGDTQLSTINKFITQASDYVQAINKKTANGEKLTEKDHKQLTKLYEYAKKLSDQISYMEEVMFSGEIDFEDTVSTLSKLTDMGDLSISYSSAVTDAEKSFADYPTLIYDGPFSDNIINKESVFLKDKEEISASDARKKASEYSGIDENKLIARDDENGRIKAYTFYYEGTSVAVTKNGGYLLYLLSDKFAGETKISEKEAIVAAKKFLQKNGFDSMKDSYYFNNDGICTINFAYTQNTAVCYSDLIKISVSLDKGEIVSVDCTGFLMNHKSRNMPERVIDEESAKRNISANLNCKRSQIAFIPMSDGSEVFAYEFFCSDKDGNDVLVYIDAQTGKEADIQLLLYSDSGTLTR
;
A
#
# COMPACT_ATOMS: atom_id res chain seq x y z
N MET A 1 -28.04 -15.81 -84.30
CA MET A 1 -27.68 -15.89 -82.89
C MET A 1 -28.51 -14.86 -82.16
N ASN A 2 -29.57 -15.25 -81.46
CA ASN A 2 -30.46 -14.35 -80.79
C ASN A 2 -29.83 -14.03 -79.39
N THR A 3 -29.31 -12.83 -79.24
CA THR A 3 -28.93 -12.33 -77.92
C THR A 3 -30.19 -11.79 -77.20
N THR A 4 -30.81 -12.65 -76.41
CA THR A 4 -31.92 -12.25 -75.57
C THR A 4 -31.34 -11.38 -74.43
N GLY A 5 -31.34 -10.07 -74.65
CA GLY A 5 -31.01 -9.11 -73.61
C GLY A 5 -32.00 -9.19 -72.46
N LEU A 6 -31.52 -9.33 -71.21
CA LEU A 6 -32.30 -9.30 -69.98
C LEU A 6 -33.19 -8.04 -69.93
N GLY A 7 -34.48 -8.23 -69.73
CA GLY A 7 -35.41 -7.11 -69.67
C GLY A 7 -35.10 -6.15 -68.50
N LYS A 8 -35.40 -4.86 -68.64
CA LYS A 8 -35.14 -3.82 -67.59
C LYS A 8 -35.55 -4.24 -66.17
N ARG A 9 -36.65 -4.96 -66.00
CA ARG A 9 -37.11 -5.48 -64.71
C ARG A 9 -36.19 -6.57 -64.10
N ALA A 10 -35.53 -7.38 -64.93
CA ALA A 10 -34.58 -8.39 -64.48
C ALA A 10 -33.29 -7.70 -64.01
N TRP A 11 -32.82 -6.69 -64.74
CA TRP A 11 -31.68 -5.87 -64.36
C TRP A 11 -31.87 -5.15 -63.01
N VAL A 12 -33.05 -4.54 -62.77
CA VAL A 12 -33.36 -3.89 -61.48
C VAL A 12 -33.34 -4.88 -60.33
N ARG A 13 -33.90 -6.10 -60.50
CA ARG A 13 -33.84 -7.15 -59.48
C ARG A 13 -32.41 -7.60 -59.18
N ILE A 14 -31.58 -7.81 -60.20
CA ILE A 14 -30.19 -8.21 -60.02
C ILE A 14 -29.40 -7.16 -59.25
N ILE A 15 -29.55 -5.89 -59.61
CA ILE A 15 -28.93 -4.78 -58.92
C ILE A 15 -29.40 -4.70 -57.46
N SER A 16 -30.69 -4.85 -57.21
CA SER A 16 -31.23 -4.85 -55.84
C SER A 16 -30.64 -5.96 -54.96
N TYR A 17 -30.48 -7.19 -55.51
CA TYR A 17 -29.86 -8.30 -54.80
C TYR A 17 -28.37 -8.06 -54.57
N ILE A 18 -27.65 -7.52 -55.55
CA ILE A 18 -26.24 -7.15 -55.38
C ILE A 18 -26.07 -6.08 -54.28
N VAL A 19 -26.90 -5.02 -54.28
CA VAL A 19 -26.87 -3.96 -53.25
C VAL A 19 -27.18 -4.56 -51.88
N ALA A 20 -28.18 -5.45 -51.78
CA ALA A 20 -28.51 -6.11 -50.51
C ALA A 20 -27.36 -7.00 -50.03
N ALA A 21 -26.74 -7.77 -50.89
CA ALA A 21 -25.59 -8.62 -50.56
C ALA A 21 -24.38 -7.78 -50.11
N VAL A 22 -24.07 -6.70 -50.80
CA VAL A 22 -22.98 -5.77 -50.43
C VAL A 22 -23.27 -5.10 -49.07
N SER A 23 -24.53 -4.69 -48.82
CA SER A 23 -24.92 -4.11 -47.53
C SER A 23 -24.77 -5.12 -46.39
N ILE A 24 -25.18 -6.37 -46.58
CA ILE A 24 -25.00 -7.46 -45.59
C ILE A 24 -23.51 -7.67 -45.29
N LEU A 25 -22.69 -7.77 -46.32
CA LEU A 25 -21.24 -7.95 -46.17
C LEU A 25 -20.59 -6.74 -45.46
N ALA A 26 -21.01 -5.53 -45.78
CA ALA A 26 -20.51 -4.33 -45.10
C ALA A 26 -20.88 -4.31 -43.61
N ILE A 27 -22.14 -4.61 -43.29
CA ILE A 27 -22.60 -4.69 -41.87
C ILE A 27 -21.84 -5.80 -41.15
N TRP A 28 -21.68 -6.97 -41.78
CA TRP A 28 -20.92 -8.08 -41.21
C TRP A 28 -19.47 -7.70 -40.97
N GLY A 29 -18.80 -7.05 -41.91
CA GLY A 29 -17.44 -6.54 -41.80
C GLY A 29 -17.25 -5.55 -40.66
N ILE A 30 -18.18 -4.57 -40.56
CA ILE A 30 -18.17 -3.57 -39.46
C ILE A 30 -18.35 -4.27 -38.10
N THR A 31 -19.33 -5.17 -37.96
CA THR A 31 -19.57 -5.87 -36.70
C THR A 31 -18.39 -6.74 -36.30
N GLN A 32 -17.71 -7.37 -37.28
CA GLN A 32 -16.52 -8.17 -37.00
C GLN A 32 -15.34 -7.28 -36.54
N THR A 33 -15.14 -6.14 -37.19
CA THR A 33 -14.08 -5.19 -36.81
C THR A 33 -14.30 -4.64 -35.39
N VAL A 34 -15.56 -4.29 -35.05
CA VAL A 34 -15.90 -3.83 -33.70
C VAL A 34 -15.66 -4.91 -32.65
N LYS A 35 -16.08 -6.16 -32.94
CA LYS A 35 -15.82 -7.29 -32.03
C LYS A 35 -14.33 -7.52 -31.82
N THR A 36 -13.54 -7.53 -32.89
CA THR A 36 -12.08 -7.72 -32.80
C THR A 36 -11.42 -6.64 -31.97
N ARG A 37 -11.83 -5.37 -32.14
CA ARG A 37 -11.32 -4.25 -31.32
C ARG A 37 -11.70 -4.40 -29.85
N ASN A 38 -12.92 -4.83 -29.55
CA ASN A 38 -13.36 -5.06 -28.18
C ASN A 38 -12.58 -6.20 -27.52
N TYR A 39 -12.38 -7.32 -28.23
CA TYR A 39 -11.57 -8.44 -27.73
C TYR A 39 -10.10 -8.03 -27.51
N ALA A 40 -9.51 -7.29 -28.42
CA ALA A 40 -8.15 -6.78 -28.25
C ALA A 40 -8.04 -5.89 -26.99
N ARG A 41 -9.01 -5.00 -26.80
CA ARG A 41 -9.05 -4.14 -25.61
C ARG A 41 -9.24 -4.93 -24.31
N GLU A 42 -10.14 -5.91 -24.28
CA GLU A 42 -10.34 -6.78 -23.12
C GLU A 42 -9.07 -7.57 -22.79
N LEU A 43 -8.38 -8.08 -23.82
CA LEU A 43 -7.12 -8.79 -23.65
C LEU A 43 -6.02 -7.88 -23.09
N THR A 44 -5.88 -6.65 -23.61
CA THR A 44 -4.94 -5.67 -23.09
C THR A 44 -5.21 -5.37 -21.60
N ILE A 45 -6.47 -5.14 -21.23
CA ILE A 45 -6.84 -4.89 -19.82
C ILE A 45 -6.54 -6.11 -18.93
N ALA A 46 -6.80 -7.33 -19.43
CA ALA A 46 -6.48 -8.55 -18.70
C ALA A 46 -4.97 -8.66 -18.45
N HIS A 47 -4.16 -8.45 -19.48
CA HIS A 47 -2.71 -8.48 -19.37
C HIS A 47 -2.15 -7.39 -18.45
N GLN A 48 -2.68 -6.15 -18.51
CA GLN A 48 -2.32 -5.08 -17.59
C GLN A 48 -2.55 -5.49 -16.12
N ARG A 49 -3.70 -6.10 -15.83
CA ARG A 49 -4.01 -6.61 -14.47
C ARG A 49 -3.06 -7.72 -14.05
N THR A 50 -2.71 -8.61 -14.95
CA THR A 50 -1.78 -9.71 -14.65
C THR A 50 -0.38 -9.19 -14.38
N VAL A 51 0.11 -8.19 -15.15
CA VAL A 51 1.40 -7.52 -14.89
C VAL A 51 1.40 -6.78 -13.56
N ALA A 52 0.34 -6.02 -13.25
CA ALA A 52 0.20 -5.34 -11.96
C ALA A 52 0.19 -6.34 -10.77
N SER A 53 -0.49 -7.48 -10.93
CA SER A 53 -0.47 -8.55 -9.93
C SER A 53 0.92 -9.16 -9.79
N LEU A 54 1.63 -9.39 -10.89
CA LEU A 54 3.00 -9.89 -10.90
C LEU A 54 3.93 -8.92 -10.17
N ALA A 55 3.84 -7.61 -10.47
CA ALA A 55 4.60 -6.56 -9.78
C ALA A 55 4.40 -6.62 -8.26
N SER A 56 3.14 -6.69 -7.81
CA SER A 56 2.81 -6.81 -6.39
C SER A 56 3.38 -8.07 -5.73
N TYR A 57 3.35 -9.21 -6.40
CA TYR A 57 3.94 -10.45 -5.86
C TYR A 57 5.47 -10.39 -5.79
N ILE A 58 6.13 -9.81 -6.79
CA ILE A 58 7.59 -9.67 -6.79
C ILE A 58 8.04 -8.64 -5.74
N ASP A 59 7.30 -7.55 -5.55
CA ASP A 59 7.53 -6.59 -4.46
C ASP A 59 7.42 -7.29 -3.08
N THR A 60 6.41 -8.13 -2.89
CA THR A 60 6.28 -8.95 -1.67
C THR A 60 7.47 -9.87 -1.48
N LEU A 61 7.93 -10.55 -2.54
CA LEU A 61 9.12 -11.41 -2.50
C LEU A 61 10.39 -10.63 -2.10
N GLU A 62 10.58 -9.44 -2.65
CA GLU A 62 11.69 -8.55 -2.33
C GLU A 62 11.66 -8.17 -0.84
N ASN A 63 10.53 -7.66 -0.36
CA ASN A 63 10.37 -7.21 1.02
C ASN A 63 10.55 -8.37 2.02
N ASP A 64 9.98 -9.54 1.75
CA ASP A 64 10.10 -10.71 2.61
C ASP A 64 11.54 -11.24 2.65
N LEU A 65 12.24 -11.28 1.51
CA LEU A 65 13.66 -11.65 1.45
C LEU A 65 14.53 -10.65 2.23
N ARG A 66 14.21 -9.37 2.17
CA ARG A 66 14.92 -8.34 2.94
C ARG A 66 14.68 -8.51 4.43
N LYS A 67 13.43 -8.66 4.87
CA LYS A 67 13.09 -8.93 6.28
C LYS A 67 13.72 -10.22 6.79
N MET A 68 13.79 -11.26 5.95
CA MET A 68 14.42 -12.55 6.30
C MET A 68 15.90 -12.40 6.68
N GLN A 69 16.61 -11.40 6.15
CA GLN A 69 18.01 -11.14 6.53
C GLN A 69 18.14 -10.67 7.99
N TYR A 70 17.06 -10.11 8.55
CA TYR A 70 17.02 -9.56 9.92
C TYR A 70 16.29 -10.47 10.88
N ALA A 71 15.48 -11.40 10.39
CA ALA A 71 14.73 -12.35 11.20
C ALA A 71 15.67 -13.30 11.96
N ASN A 72 15.46 -13.42 13.27
CA ASN A 72 16.32 -14.21 14.16
C ASN A 72 15.55 -15.27 14.95
N THR A 73 14.23 -15.29 14.91
CA THR A 73 13.38 -16.28 15.59
C THR A 73 12.64 -17.19 14.61
N SER A 74 12.37 -18.42 15.03
CA SER A 74 11.62 -19.39 14.22
C SER A 74 10.20 -18.91 13.91
N THR A 75 9.59 -18.11 14.77
CA THR A 75 8.24 -17.55 14.56
C THR A 75 8.27 -16.58 13.38
N MET A 76 9.23 -15.64 13.36
CA MET A 76 9.37 -14.66 12.28
C MET A 76 9.74 -15.34 10.96
N THR A 77 10.74 -16.23 10.96
CA THR A 77 11.15 -16.94 9.74
C THR A 77 10.04 -17.82 9.18
N SER A 78 9.17 -18.42 10.03
CA SER A 78 8.00 -19.18 9.57
C SER A 78 6.95 -18.30 8.91
N GLY A 79 6.64 -17.14 9.49
CA GLY A 79 5.71 -16.17 8.92
C GLY A 79 6.17 -15.66 7.55
N LEU A 80 7.41 -15.19 7.48
CA LEU A 80 8.02 -14.70 6.23
C LEU A 80 8.12 -15.81 5.17
N SER A 81 8.49 -17.04 5.57
CA SER A 81 8.52 -18.18 4.65
C SER A 81 7.15 -18.48 4.04
N LEU A 82 6.09 -18.45 4.86
CA LEU A 82 4.72 -18.67 4.37
C LEU A 82 4.28 -17.57 3.41
N SER A 83 4.55 -16.30 3.74
CA SER A 83 4.26 -15.14 2.89
C SER A 83 4.97 -15.25 1.54
N LEU A 84 6.27 -15.51 1.57
CA LEU A 84 7.10 -15.67 0.38
C LEU A 84 6.64 -16.83 -0.50
N CYS A 85 6.25 -17.97 0.09
CA CYS A 85 5.70 -19.10 -0.67
C CYS A 85 4.38 -18.74 -1.36
N LYS A 86 3.49 -17.99 -0.71
CA LYS A 86 2.23 -17.50 -1.30
C LYS A 86 2.50 -16.54 -2.46
N ALA A 87 3.39 -15.57 -2.26
CA ALA A 87 3.78 -14.63 -3.30
C ALA A 87 4.44 -15.35 -4.48
N SER A 88 5.30 -16.34 -4.23
CA SER A 88 5.90 -17.19 -5.27
C SER A 88 4.86 -17.94 -6.10
N ALA A 89 3.85 -18.51 -5.46
CA ALA A 89 2.76 -19.20 -6.18
C ALA A 89 1.94 -18.22 -7.02
N GLY A 90 1.61 -17.03 -6.47
CA GLY A 90 0.91 -15.97 -7.20
C GLY A 90 1.69 -15.49 -8.41
N ALA A 91 2.98 -15.19 -8.24
CA ALA A 91 3.85 -14.74 -9.33
C ALA A 91 3.96 -15.79 -10.44
N LYS A 92 4.10 -17.08 -10.09
CA LYS A 92 4.11 -18.18 -11.09
C LYS A 92 2.80 -18.27 -11.88
N ASN A 93 1.66 -18.07 -11.22
CA ASN A 93 0.37 -18.05 -11.90
C ASN A 93 0.29 -16.88 -12.90
N CYS A 94 0.70 -15.68 -12.49
CA CYS A 94 0.75 -14.52 -13.39
C CYS A 94 1.68 -14.76 -14.58
N LEU A 95 2.86 -15.36 -14.38
CA LEU A 95 3.77 -15.71 -15.46
C LEU A 95 3.15 -16.72 -16.44
N SER A 96 2.36 -17.66 -15.93
CA SER A 96 1.64 -18.63 -16.77
C SER A 96 0.50 -17.99 -17.57
N GLU A 97 -0.22 -17.02 -17.00
CA GLU A 97 -1.29 -16.28 -17.67
C GLU A 97 -0.77 -15.33 -18.75
N LEU A 98 0.39 -14.73 -18.54
CA LEU A 98 1.04 -13.90 -19.56
C LEU A 98 1.44 -14.71 -20.80
N ASN A 99 1.32 -16.05 -20.72
CA ASN A 99 1.49 -17.02 -21.81
C ASN A 99 2.67 -16.67 -22.72
N ALA A 100 3.74 -16.22 -22.10
CA ALA A 100 5.01 -16.07 -22.80
C ALA A 100 5.45 -17.47 -23.16
N GLY A 101 4.82 -17.97 -24.21
CA GLY A 101 5.13 -19.28 -24.80
C GLY A 101 6.63 -19.34 -24.97
N ASP A 102 7.23 -20.36 -24.38
CA ASP A 102 8.62 -20.71 -24.42
C ASP A 102 9.61 -20.01 -23.51
N THR A 103 10.47 -20.80 -22.94
CA THR A 103 11.85 -20.60 -22.45
C THR A 103 12.23 -19.23 -21.84
N GLN A 104 11.59 -18.14 -22.25
CA GLN A 104 12.01 -16.78 -21.97
C GLN A 104 11.70 -16.32 -20.54
N LEU A 105 10.60 -16.79 -19.92
CA LEU A 105 10.32 -16.53 -18.50
C LEU A 105 10.82 -17.64 -17.57
N SER A 106 11.54 -18.62 -18.12
CA SER A 106 12.10 -19.75 -17.36
C SER A 106 13.06 -19.29 -16.27
N THR A 107 13.82 -18.22 -16.50
CA THR A 107 14.79 -17.69 -15.53
C THR A 107 14.09 -17.03 -14.33
N ILE A 108 13.01 -16.26 -14.55
CA ILE A 108 12.20 -15.67 -13.46
C ILE A 108 11.53 -16.80 -12.67
N ASN A 109 10.93 -17.78 -13.35
CA ASN A 109 10.33 -18.95 -12.72
C ASN A 109 11.33 -19.75 -11.89
N LYS A 110 12.55 -19.95 -12.41
CA LYS A 110 13.64 -20.62 -11.71
C LYS A 110 14.06 -19.84 -10.46
N PHE A 111 14.22 -18.52 -10.57
CA PHE A 111 14.53 -17.66 -9.43
C PHE A 111 13.47 -17.74 -8.34
N ILE A 112 12.18 -17.55 -8.69
CA ILE A 112 11.06 -17.62 -7.75
C ILE A 112 11.03 -18.97 -7.03
N THR A 113 11.28 -20.07 -7.77
CA THR A 113 11.34 -21.41 -7.21
C THR A 113 12.51 -21.53 -6.23
N GLN A 114 13.71 -21.14 -6.64
CA GLN A 114 14.92 -21.22 -5.81
C GLN A 114 14.81 -20.35 -4.54
N ALA A 115 14.24 -19.14 -4.65
CA ALA A 115 13.98 -18.28 -3.49
C ALA A 115 13.03 -18.95 -2.50
N SER A 116 11.92 -19.49 -3.00
CA SER A 116 10.93 -20.20 -2.18
C SER A 116 11.54 -21.43 -1.48
N ASP A 117 12.25 -22.26 -2.22
CA ASP A 117 12.87 -23.49 -1.69
C ASP A 117 13.94 -23.16 -0.64
N TYR A 118 14.75 -22.12 -0.90
CA TYR A 118 15.80 -21.71 0.02
C TYR A 118 15.21 -21.17 1.34
N VAL A 119 14.18 -20.34 1.27
CA VAL A 119 13.53 -19.78 2.47
C VAL A 119 12.81 -20.88 3.27
N GLN A 120 12.25 -21.90 2.61
CA GLN A 120 11.72 -23.07 3.31
C GLN A 120 12.84 -23.86 4.03
N ALA A 121 14.02 -24.00 3.43
CA ALA A 121 15.16 -24.62 4.07
C ALA A 121 15.63 -23.81 5.29
N ILE A 122 15.69 -22.48 5.18
CA ILE A 122 15.96 -21.57 6.32
C ILE A 122 14.93 -21.76 7.43
N ASN A 123 13.64 -21.76 7.09
CA ASN A 123 12.57 -21.98 8.06
C ASN A 123 12.72 -23.31 8.80
N LYS A 124 12.99 -24.40 8.07
CA LYS A 124 13.23 -25.71 8.68
C LYS A 124 14.43 -25.70 9.64
N LYS A 125 15.51 -25.01 9.24
CA LYS A 125 16.72 -24.85 10.05
C LYS A 125 16.43 -24.12 11.36
N THR A 126 15.77 -22.96 11.29
CA THR A 126 15.43 -22.16 12.47
C THR A 126 14.38 -22.84 13.36
N ALA A 127 13.43 -23.59 12.78
CA ALA A 127 12.46 -24.40 13.53
C ALA A 127 13.13 -25.50 14.37
N ASN A 128 14.28 -26.02 13.90
CA ASN A 128 15.09 -26.97 14.66
C ASN A 128 16.00 -26.30 15.73
N GLY A 129 15.90 -24.97 15.90
CA GLY A 129 16.72 -24.21 16.85
C GLY A 129 18.11 -23.87 16.37
N GLU A 130 18.42 -24.11 15.09
CA GLU A 130 19.69 -23.74 14.49
C GLU A 130 19.71 -22.26 14.13
N LYS A 131 20.85 -21.59 14.37
CA LYS A 131 21.06 -20.19 13.95
C LYS A 131 21.49 -20.11 12.48
N LEU A 132 21.12 -19.00 11.84
CA LEU A 132 21.60 -18.72 10.49
C LEU A 132 23.11 -18.52 10.50
N THR A 133 23.77 -19.12 9.52
CA THR A 133 25.22 -18.98 9.32
C THR A 133 25.51 -17.77 8.43
N GLU A 134 26.76 -17.31 8.42
CA GLU A 134 27.21 -16.24 7.50
C GLU A 134 26.97 -16.61 6.02
N LYS A 135 27.05 -17.91 5.69
CA LYS A 135 26.71 -18.41 4.36
C LYS A 135 25.23 -18.22 4.03
N ASP A 136 24.35 -18.46 5.02
CA ASP A 136 22.92 -18.26 4.86
C ASP A 136 22.59 -16.77 4.62
N HIS A 137 23.20 -15.87 5.40
CA HIS A 137 23.03 -14.43 5.20
C HIS A 137 23.53 -13.97 3.83
N LYS A 138 24.70 -14.41 3.38
CA LYS A 138 25.22 -14.10 2.04
C LYS A 138 24.30 -14.57 0.93
N GLN A 139 23.69 -15.74 1.09
CA GLN A 139 22.76 -16.27 0.10
C GLN A 139 21.42 -15.51 0.10
N LEU A 140 20.90 -15.15 1.28
CA LEU A 140 19.70 -14.31 1.39
C LEU A 140 19.94 -12.92 0.77
N THR A 141 21.10 -12.32 0.99
CA THR A 141 21.49 -11.05 0.37
C THR A 141 21.47 -11.14 -1.15
N LYS A 142 22.05 -12.19 -1.73
CA LYS A 142 22.03 -12.39 -3.19
C LYS A 142 20.62 -12.56 -3.75
N LEU A 143 19.77 -13.33 -3.05
CA LEU A 143 18.36 -13.50 -3.44
C LEU A 143 17.59 -12.19 -3.37
N TYR A 144 17.82 -11.40 -2.31
CA TYR A 144 17.25 -10.06 -2.17
C TYR A 144 17.69 -9.12 -3.29
N GLU A 145 19.00 -9.04 -3.57
CA GLU A 145 19.53 -8.17 -4.64
C GLU A 145 18.93 -8.52 -6.01
N TYR A 146 18.73 -9.81 -6.29
CA TYR A 146 18.07 -10.24 -7.51
C TYR A 146 16.58 -9.88 -7.51
N ALA A 147 15.87 -10.13 -6.40
CA ALA A 147 14.46 -9.77 -6.25
C ALA A 147 14.25 -8.27 -6.44
N LYS A 148 15.12 -7.43 -5.85
CA LYS A 148 15.06 -5.98 -5.99
C LYS A 148 15.20 -5.54 -7.45
N LYS A 149 16.19 -6.05 -8.16
CA LYS A 149 16.37 -5.74 -9.60
C LYS A 149 15.15 -6.15 -10.42
N LEU A 150 14.59 -7.32 -10.11
CA LEU A 150 13.41 -7.83 -10.81
C LEU A 150 12.17 -6.98 -10.48
N SER A 151 12.01 -6.55 -9.22
CA SER A 151 10.93 -5.66 -8.77
C SER A 151 10.99 -4.32 -9.50
N ASP A 152 12.17 -3.67 -9.51
CA ASP A 152 12.39 -2.39 -10.21
C ASP A 152 12.03 -2.51 -11.71
N GLN A 153 12.42 -3.59 -12.36
CA GLN A 153 12.18 -3.80 -13.78
C GLN A 153 10.71 -4.06 -14.11
N ILE A 154 10.02 -4.88 -13.29
CA ILE A 154 8.60 -5.19 -13.49
C ILE A 154 7.74 -3.96 -13.21
N SER A 155 8.09 -3.16 -12.19
CA SER A 155 7.40 -1.91 -11.88
C SER A 155 7.54 -0.89 -13.01
N TYR A 156 8.72 -0.75 -13.59
CA TYR A 156 8.92 0.07 -14.79
C TYR A 156 8.07 -0.40 -15.98
N MET A 157 8.00 -1.70 -16.21
CA MET A 157 7.15 -2.26 -17.26
C MET A 157 5.68 -2.00 -17.03
N GLU A 158 5.22 -2.14 -15.77
CA GLU A 158 3.85 -1.82 -15.39
C GLU A 158 3.53 -0.37 -15.75
N GLU A 159 4.40 0.58 -15.40
CA GLU A 159 4.26 2.00 -15.70
C GLU A 159 4.14 2.25 -17.21
N VAL A 160 5.07 1.70 -18.00
CA VAL A 160 5.10 1.89 -19.46
C VAL A 160 3.90 1.23 -20.15
N MET A 161 3.38 0.11 -19.64
CA MET A 161 2.13 -0.48 -20.13
C MET A 161 0.91 0.39 -19.84
N PHE A 162 0.85 1.02 -18.67
CA PHE A 162 -0.27 1.88 -18.31
C PHE A 162 -0.23 3.22 -19.05
N SER A 163 0.95 3.73 -19.39
CA SER A 163 1.10 4.94 -20.24
C SER A 163 0.68 4.70 -21.71
N GLY A 164 0.59 3.45 -22.14
CA GLY A 164 0.25 3.06 -23.50
C GLY A 164 1.41 3.24 -24.49
N GLU A 165 2.62 3.42 -24.01
CA GLU A 165 3.82 3.59 -24.85
C GLU A 165 4.33 2.27 -25.44
N ILE A 166 4.00 1.14 -24.83
CA ILE A 166 4.41 -0.21 -25.27
C ILE A 166 3.20 -1.12 -25.39
N ASP A 167 3.13 -1.89 -26.47
CA ASP A 167 2.13 -2.94 -26.70
C ASP A 167 2.51 -4.22 -25.92
N PHE A 168 1.54 -5.10 -25.71
CA PHE A 168 1.73 -6.33 -24.93
C PHE A 168 2.84 -7.25 -25.48
N GLU A 169 2.92 -7.42 -26.80
CA GLU A 169 3.96 -8.24 -27.43
C GLU A 169 5.38 -7.69 -27.15
N ASP A 170 5.53 -6.39 -27.15
CA ASP A 170 6.78 -5.72 -26.79
C ASP A 170 7.09 -5.87 -25.29
N THR A 171 6.06 -5.89 -24.44
CA THR A 171 6.19 -6.10 -23.00
C THR A 171 6.72 -7.49 -22.68
N VAL A 172 6.16 -8.54 -23.28
CA VAL A 172 6.64 -9.91 -23.14
C VAL A 172 8.05 -10.07 -23.69
N SER A 173 8.33 -9.46 -24.84
CA SER A 173 9.68 -9.40 -25.43
C SER A 173 10.68 -8.69 -24.51
N THR A 174 10.26 -7.64 -23.80
CA THR A 174 11.10 -6.92 -22.84
C THR A 174 11.36 -7.76 -21.60
N LEU A 175 10.33 -8.39 -21.01
CA LEU A 175 10.48 -9.39 -19.92
C LEU A 175 11.46 -10.49 -20.28
N SER A 176 11.41 -10.97 -21.52
CA SER A 176 12.30 -12.02 -22.00
C SER A 176 13.75 -11.58 -22.12
N LYS A 177 13.98 -10.34 -22.56
CA LYS A 177 15.32 -9.75 -22.65
C LYS A 177 15.94 -9.55 -21.26
N LEU A 178 15.12 -9.29 -20.22
CA LEU A 178 15.57 -9.21 -18.83
C LEU A 178 16.10 -10.54 -18.28
N THR A 179 15.63 -11.66 -18.87
CA THR A 179 16.03 -13.01 -18.45
C THR A 179 17.27 -13.55 -19.14
N ASP A 180 17.61 -13.02 -20.32
CA ASP A 180 18.79 -13.45 -21.10
C ASP A 180 20.10 -12.88 -20.56
N MET A 181 20.02 -12.03 -19.52
CA MET A 181 21.19 -11.43 -18.88
C MET A 181 21.87 -12.40 -17.91
N GLY A 182 22.47 -13.44 -18.48
CA GLY A 182 23.25 -14.47 -17.77
C GLY A 182 24.50 -13.97 -17.07
N ASP A 183 24.77 -12.66 -17.03
CA ASP A 183 25.82 -12.04 -16.27
C ASP A 183 25.32 -10.74 -15.62
N LEU A 184 25.29 -10.72 -14.30
CA LEU A 184 24.81 -9.64 -13.42
C LEU A 184 25.63 -8.33 -13.52
N SER A 185 26.36 -8.11 -14.61
CA SER A 185 27.25 -6.97 -14.81
C SER A 185 26.77 -5.93 -15.80
N ILE A 186 25.44 -5.70 -15.95
CA ILE A 186 24.97 -4.73 -16.93
C ILE A 186 24.81 -3.34 -16.32
N SER A 187 25.52 -2.48 -17.01
CA SER A 187 25.58 -1.03 -16.88
C SER A 187 24.18 -0.39 -16.71
N TYR A 188 23.86 -0.13 -15.48
CA TYR A 188 22.64 0.52 -14.99
C TYR A 188 22.60 2.05 -15.30
N SER A 189 23.53 2.57 -16.08
CA SER A 189 23.86 3.99 -16.07
C SER A 189 22.99 4.89 -16.94
N SER A 190 22.12 4.38 -17.79
CA SER A 190 21.32 5.25 -18.65
C SER A 190 19.79 5.18 -18.44
N ALA A 191 19.26 4.03 -18.05
CA ALA A 191 17.81 3.88 -17.86
C ALA A 191 17.33 4.29 -16.45
N VAL A 192 18.17 4.14 -15.42
CA VAL A 192 17.86 4.51 -14.02
C VAL A 192 17.87 6.02 -13.80
N THR A 193 18.76 6.76 -14.50
CA THR A 193 18.82 8.23 -14.40
C THR A 193 17.61 8.94 -15.00
N ASP A 194 16.89 8.32 -15.92
CA ASP A 194 15.66 8.87 -16.48
C ASP A 194 14.42 8.42 -15.69
N ALA A 195 14.44 7.24 -15.09
CA ALA A 195 13.38 6.75 -14.20
C ALA A 195 13.33 7.52 -12.86
N GLU A 196 14.48 7.85 -12.25
CA GLU A 196 14.52 8.67 -11.02
C GLU A 196 13.90 10.07 -11.20
N LYS A 197 13.87 10.59 -12.43
CA LYS A 197 13.23 11.87 -12.73
C LYS A 197 11.71 11.79 -12.96
N SER A 198 11.19 10.64 -13.34
CA SER A 198 9.76 10.43 -13.60
C SER A 198 8.96 10.00 -12.36
N PHE A 199 9.60 9.54 -11.29
CA PHE A 199 8.94 9.19 -10.03
C PHE A 199 8.40 10.39 -9.23
N ALA A 200 8.69 11.62 -9.64
CA ALA A 200 8.26 12.83 -8.93
C ALA A 200 6.75 13.18 -9.12
N ASP A 201 6.06 12.59 -10.10
CA ASP A 201 4.72 13.05 -10.52
C ASP A 201 3.57 12.03 -10.32
N TYR A 202 3.79 10.90 -9.64
CA TYR A 202 2.69 9.98 -9.35
C TYR A 202 2.10 10.23 -7.95
N PRO A 203 0.76 10.35 -7.82
CA PRO A 203 0.12 10.36 -6.51
C PRO A 203 0.33 8.97 -5.91
N THR A 204 1.33 8.86 -5.06
CA THR A 204 1.58 7.65 -4.28
C THR A 204 0.32 7.40 -3.46
N LEU A 205 -0.32 6.25 -3.66
CA LEU A 205 -1.36 5.76 -2.77
C LEU A 205 -0.83 5.93 -1.35
N ILE A 206 -1.53 6.71 -0.54
CA ILE A 206 -1.19 6.89 0.87
C ILE A 206 -1.37 5.53 1.53
N TYR A 207 -0.29 4.76 1.61
CA TYR A 207 -0.27 3.50 2.33
C TYR A 207 -0.26 3.85 3.81
N ASP A 208 -1.34 3.52 4.50
CA ASP A 208 -1.55 3.88 5.91
C ASP A 208 -0.60 3.15 6.88
N GLY A 209 0.38 2.43 6.34
CA GLY A 209 1.30 1.58 7.08
C GLY A 209 0.69 0.21 7.40
N PRO A 210 1.52 -0.79 7.73
CA PRO A 210 1.09 -2.18 7.90
C PRO A 210 0.09 -2.40 9.03
N PHE A 211 -0.09 -1.43 9.92
CA PHE A 211 -1.02 -1.52 11.06
C PHE A 211 -2.41 -0.95 10.79
N SER A 212 -2.66 -0.30 9.64
CA SER A 212 -3.96 0.31 9.32
C SER A 212 -4.97 -0.65 8.71
N ASP A 213 -4.53 -1.74 8.09
CA ASP A 213 -5.40 -2.66 7.35
C ASP A 213 -6.31 -3.53 8.24
N ASN A 214 -6.04 -3.58 9.55
CA ASN A 214 -6.80 -4.40 10.51
C ASN A 214 -8.20 -3.86 10.89
N ILE A 215 -8.60 -2.74 10.30
CA ILE A 215 -9.88 -2.06 10.60
C ILE A 215 -11.09 -2.74 9.91
N ILE A 216 -10.85 -3.71 9.02
CA ILE A 216 -11.81 -4.06 7.94
C ILE A 216 -13.13 -4.72 8.40
N ASN A 217 -13.30 -5.29 9.60
CA ASN A 217 -14.53 -6.03 9.93
C ASN A 217 -15.04 -5.95 11.39
N LYS A 218 -14.73 -4.90 12.14
CA LYS A 218 -15.14 -4.80 13.56
C LYS A 218 -16.12 -3.65 13.80
N GLU A 219 -17.00 -3.81 14.80
CA GLU A 219 -17.72 -2.67 15.38
C GLU A 219 -16.76 -1.84 16.23
N SER A 220 -17.00 -0.54 16.29
CA SER A 220 -16.20 0.36 17.13
C SER A 220 -16.27 -0.03 18.61
N VAL A 221 -15.15 -0.35 19.19
CA VAL A 221 -15.04 -0.64 20.63
C VAL A 221 -15.25 0.63 21.45
N PHE A 222 -14.75 1.77 20.97
CA PHE A 222 -14.78 3.05 21.68
C PHE A 222 -16.17 3.68 21.71
N LEU A 223 -16.95 3.56 20.64
CA LEU A 223 -18.25 4.22 20.49
C LEU A 223 -19.43 3.39 21.01
N LYS A 224 -19.25 2.08 21.26
CA LYS A 224 -20.31 1.14 21.60
C LYS A 224 -21.19 1.57 22.77
N ASP A 225 -20.57 2.11 23.83
CA ASP A 225 -21.23 2.48 25.06
C ASP A 225 -21.46 4.01 25.20
N LYS A 226 -21.33 4.75 24.09
CA LYS A 226 -21.54 6.21 24.09
C LYS A 226 -22.99 6.53 23.74
N GLU A 227 -23.56 7.49 24.47
CA GLU A 227 -24.91 7.99 24.19
C GLU A 227 -24.99 8.69 22.84
N GLU A 228 -26.15 8.55 22.18
CA GLU A 228 -26.41 9.23 20.92
C GLU A 228 -26.72 10.71 21.17
N ILE A 229 -26.08 11.59 20.39
CA ILE A 229 -26.33 13.04 20.45
C ILE A 229 -27.31 13.49 19.39
N SER A 230 -27.94 14.67 19.59
CA SER A 230 -28.81 15.27 18.58
C SER A 230 -28.02 15.86 17.41
N ALA A 231 -28.69 16.01 16.24
CA ALA A 231 -28.11 16.70 15.09
C ALA A 231 -27.74 18.17 15.41
N SER A 232 -28.48 18.82 16.31
CA SER A 232 -28.17 20.18 16.78
C SER A 232 -26.86 20.20 17.56
N ASP A 233 -26.65 19.26 18.48
CA ASP A 233 -25.41 19.18 19.27
C ASP A 233 -24.23 18.79 18.38
N ALA A 234 -24.45 17.89 17.41
CA ALA A 234 -23.44 17.54 16.42
C ALA A 234 -23.01 18.75 15.57
N ARG A 235 -23.95 19.65 15.20
CA ARG A 235 -23.64 20.89 14.46
C ARG A 235 -22.76 21.82 15.28
N LYS A 236 -23.04 22.01 16.58
CA LYS A 236 -22.19 22.79 17.49
C LYS A 236 -20.76 22.21 17.54
N LYS A 237 -20.65 20.88 17.71
CA LYS A 237 -19.36 20.22 17.71
C LYS A 237 -18.63 20.33 16.36
N ALA A 238 -19.34 20.24 15.24
CA ALA A 238 -18.75 20.46 13.92
C ALA A 238 -18.20 21.89 13.79
N SER A 239 -18.89 22.89 14.35
CA SER A 239 -18.40 24.28 14.43
C SER A 239 -17.15 24.40 15.28
N GLU A 240 -17.09 23.75 16.45
CA GLU A 240 -15.92 23.73 17.33
C GLU A 240 -14.69 23.10 16.65
N TYR A 241 -14.88 21.95 15.96
CA TYR A 241 -13.82 21.22 15.26
C TYR A 241 -13.28 21.98 14.04
N SER A 242 -14.17 22.55 13.24
CA SER A 242 -13.79 23.23 11.99
C SER A 242 -13.43 24.71 12.15
N GLY A 243 -13.91 25.34 13.23
CA GLY A 243 -13.84 26.80 13.41
C GLY A 243 -14.81 27.57 12.50
N ILE A 244 -15.73 26.90 11.81
CA ILE A 244 -16.75 27.50 10.98
C ILE A 244 -17.97 27.86 11.85
N ASP A 245 -18.54 29.06 11.63
CA ASP A 245 -19.75 29.48 12.35
C ASP A 245 -20.88 28.45 12.19
N GLU A 246 -21.51 28.06 13.29
CA GLU A 246 -22.57 27.05 13.33
C GLU A 246 -23.71 27.33 12.33
N ASN A 247 -24.07 28.61 12.16
CA ASN A 247 -25.14 29.02 11.27
C ASN A 247 -24.81 28.90 9.78
N LYS A 248 -23.52 28.81 9.44
CA LYS A 248 -23.06 28.61 8.06
C LYS A 248 -22.97 27.15 7.66
N LEU A 249 -22.89 26.25 8.63
CA LEU A 249 -22.81 24.82 8.37
C LEU A 249 -24.15 24.29 7.80
N ILE A 250 -24.10 23.68 6.65
CA ILE A 250 -25.24 23.07 5.96
C ILE A 250 -25.21 21.55 6.21
N ALA A 251 -26.28 21.00 6.77
CA ALA A 251 -26.39 19.55 6.94
C ALA A 251 -26.44 18.84 5.56
N ARG A 252 -25.76 17.72 5.46
CA ARG A 252 -25.75 16.81 4.32
C ARG A 252 -26.33 15.46 4.74
N ASP A 253 -26.34 14.51 3.80
CA ASP A 253 -26.77 13.14 4.09
C ASP A 253 -25.85 12.53 5.16
N ASP A 254 -26.44 11.83 6.12
CA ASP A 254 -25.73 11.21 7.21
C ASP A 254 -24.84 10.05 6.70
N GLU A 255 -23.68 9.91 7.31
CA GLU A 255 -22.87 8.70 7.16
C GLU A 255 -23.57 7.52 7.84
N ASN A 256 -23.85 6.48 7.05
CA ASN A 256 -24.49 5.26 7.54
C ASN A 256 -23.56 4.03 7.43
N GLY A 257 -22.24 4.27 7.35
CA GLY A 257 -21.21 3.25 7.34
C GLY A 257 -21.03 2.57 8.71
N ARG A 258 -19.84 2.07 8.97
CA ARG A 258 -19.47 1.41 10.25
C ARG A 258 -19.56 2.35 11.45
N ILE A 259 -19.17 3.60 11.24
CA ILE A 259 -19.36 4.69 12.21
C ILE A 259 -20.47 5.57 11.65
N LYS A 260 -21.58 5.64 12.37
CA LYS A 260 -22.69 6.52 12.01
C LYS A 260 -22.35 7.95 12.42
N ALA A 261 -22.50 8.90 11.50
CA ALA A 261 -22.18 10.30 11.77
C ALA A 261 -23.13 11.28 11.09
N TYR A 262 -23.32 12.44 11.68
CA TYR A 262 -23.92 13.61 11.05
C TYR A 262 -22.85 14.32 10.23
N THR A 263 -23.19 14.73 9.00
CA THR A 263 -22.28 15.40 8.08
C THR A 263 -22.72 16.83 7.81
N PHE A 264 -21.77 17.75 7.87
CA PHE A 264 -21.97 19.18 7.64
C PHE A 264 -20.98 19.68 6.59
N TYR A 265 -21.40 20.68 5.82
CA TYR A 265 -20.61 21.25 4.73
C TYR A 265 -20.68 22.78 4.73
N TYR A 266 -19.56 23.43 4.43
CA TYR A 266 -19.49 24.85 4.13
C TYR A 266 -18.25 25.16 3.27
N GLU A 267 -18.42 25.85 2.14
CA GLU A 267 -17.35 26.36 1.26
C GLU A 267 -16.16 25.40 1.09
N GLY A 268 -16.42 24.20 0.53
CA GLY A 268 -15.37 23.21 0.26
C GLY A 268 -14.90 22.43 1.49
N THR A 269 -15.44 22.71 2.68
CA THR A 269 -15.09 21.98 3.91
C THR A 269 -16.24 21.07 4.35
N SER A 270 -15.94 19.77 4.50
CA SER A 270 -16.85 18.77 5.04
C SER A 270 -16.40 18.34 6.43
N VAL A 271 -17.34 18.23 7.37
CA VAL A 271 -17.09 17.79 8.74
C VAL A 271 -18.10 16.72 9.12
N ALA A 272 -17.62 15.57 9.58
CA ALA A 272 -18.47 14.51 10.09
C ALA A 272 -18.25 14.34 11.60
N VAL A 273 -19.38 14.26 12.33
CA VAL A 273 -19.42 14.10 13.80
C VAL A 273 -20.19 12.85 14.13
N THR A 274 -19.61 11.94 14.90
CA THR A 274 -20.25 10.65 15.24
C THR A 274 -21.57 10.86 15.97
N LYS A 275 -22.58 10.04 15.64
CA LYS A 275 -23.86 10.05 16.35
C LYS A 275 -23.68 9.63 17.80
N ASN A 276 -22.86 8.64 18.06
CA ASN A 276 -22.53 8.19 19.39
C ASN A 276 -21.36 9.02 19.94
N GLY A 277 -21.62 9.77 21.01
CA GLY A 277 -20.64 10.55 21.76
C GLY A 277 -20.21 11.88 21.12
N GLY A 278 -20.52 12.15 19.84
CA GLY A 278 -20.22 13.43 19.21
C GLY A 278 -18.74 13.69 18.96
N TYR A 279 -17.99 12.68 18.57
CA TYR A 279 -16.56 12.81 18.26
C TYR A 279 -16.37 13.20 16.79
N LEU A 280 -15.26 13.88 16.49
CA LEU A 280 -14.85 14.14 15.11
C LEU A 280 -14.55 12.81 14.44
N LEU A 281 -15.25 12.50 13.35
CA LEU A 281 -14.95 11.36 12.50
C LEU A 281 -13.92 11.76 11.43
N TYR A 282 -14.24 12.80 10.66
CA TYR A 282 -13.31 13.42 9.73
C TYR A 282 -13.59 14.90 9.53
N LEU A 283 -12.56 15.60 9.10
CA LEU A 283 -12.61 16.95 8.52
C LEU A 283 -11.87 16.92 7.21
N LEU A 284 -12.50 17.37 6.13
CA LEU A 284 -11.93 17.39 4.79
C LEU A 284 -12.14 18.78 4.19
N SER A 285 -11.07 19.40 3.70
CA SER A 285 -11.12 20.68 3.01
C SER A 285 -10.53 20.55 1.62
N ASP A 286 -11.15 21.19 0.63
CA ASP A 286 -10.70 21.26 -0.75
C ASP A 286 -9.64 22.34 -0.98
N LYS A 287 -9.08 22.91 0.08
CA LYS A 287 -8.03 23.92 0.00
C LYS A 287 -6.76 23.33 -0.58
N PHE A 288 -6.29 23.93 -1.66
CA PHE A 288 -4.98 23.62 -2.24
C PHE A 288 -3.87 24.30 -1.42
N ALA A 289 -2.76 23.61 -1.24
CA ALA A 289 -1.55 24.21 -0.68
C ALA A 289 -0.86 25.09 -1.74
N GLY A 290 -0.35 26.24 -1.31
CA GLY A 290 0.52 27.08 -2.10
C GLY A 290 1.99 26.65 -1.98
N GLU A 291 2.90 27.58 -2.31
CA GLU A 291 4.34 27.36 -2.11
C GLU A 291 4.65 27.06 -0.62
N THR A 292 5.50 26.07 -0.38
CA THR A 292 5.96 25.66 0.95
C THR A 292 6.67 26.82 1.67
N LYS A 293 6.19 27.17 2.87
CA LYS A 293 6.72 28.25 3.72
C LYS A 293 7.05 27.79 5.12
N ILE A 294 6.49 26.69 5.57
CA ILE A 294 6.75 26.10 6.89
C ILE A 294 7.37 24.73 6.76
N SER A 295 8.15 24.36 7.77
CA SER A 295 8.77 23.03 7.86
C SER A 295 7.78 21.98 8.36
N GLU A 296 8.11 20.70 8.16
CA GLU A 296 7.37 19.56 8.70
C GLU A 296 7.27 19.62 10.23
N LYS A 297 8.31 20.10 10.90
CA LYS A 297 8.30 20.28 12.36
C LYS A 297 7.24 21.27 12.81
N GLU A 298 7.08 22.38 12.08
CA GLU A 298 6.03 23.37 12.35
C GLU A 298 4.64 22.79 12.03
N ALA A 299 4.49 22.00 10.96
CA ALA A 299 3.27 21.28 10.63
C ALA A 299 2.88 20.29 11.74
N ILE A 300 3.84 19.52 12.28
CA ILE A 300 3.61 18.61 13.42
C ILE A 300 3.14 19.39 14.65
N VAL A 301 3.72 20.55 14.92
CA VAL A 301 3.30 21.41 16.05
C VAL A 301 1.87 21.92 15.85
N ALA A 302 1.51 22.33 14.62
CA ALA A 302 0.14 22.77 14.30
C ALA A 302 -0.88 21.63 14.50
N ALA A 303 -0.56 20.44 14.00
CA ALA A 303 -1.40 19.25 14.16
C ALA A 303 -1.56 18.85 15.63
N LYS A 304 -0.49 18.88 16.45
CA LYS A 304 -0.56 18.62 17.89
C LYS A 304 -1.46 19.62 18.64
N LYS A 305 -1.38 20.89 18.28
CA LYS A 305 -2.28 21.92 18.85
C LYS A 305 -3.73 21.64 18.51
N PHE A 306 -4.01 21.22 17.28
CA PHE A 306 -5.36 20.83 16.86
C PHE A 306 -5.86 19.65 17.71
N LEU A 307 -5.07 18.59 17.86
CA LEU A 307 -5.42 17.42 18.66
C LEU A 307 -5.75 17.79 20.10
N GLN A 308 -4.87 18.53 20.76
CA GLN A 308 -5.05 18.98 22.15
C GLN A 308 -6.30 19.86 22.32
N LYS A 309 -6.52 20.82 21.41
CA LYS A 309 -7.73 21.65 21.41
C LYS A 309 -9.01 20.83 21.36
N ASN A 310 -9.00 19.71 20.64
CA ASN A 310 -10.18 18.88 20.37
C ASN A 310 -10.28 17.65 21.29
N GLY A 311 -9.51 17.61 22.38
CA GLY A 311 -9.61 16.57 23.43
C GLY A 311 -8.93 15.24 23.05
N PHE A 312 -8.07 15.22 22.04
CA PHE A 312 -7.21 14.09 21.72
C PHE A 312 -5.85 14.28 22.40
N ASP A 313 -5.83 14.00 23.70
CA ASP A 313 -4.61 14.08 24.50
C ASP A 313 -3.72 12.84 24.30
N SER A 314 -2.45 12.97 24.69
CA SER A 314 -1.48 11.86 24.66
C SER A 314 -1.25 11.23 23.27
N MET A 315 -1.33 12.05 22.23
CA MET A 315 -1.02 11.61 20.86
C MET A 315 0.45 11.89 20.53
N LYS A 316 1.13 10.87 20.03
CA LYS A 316 2.53 10.92 19.60
C LYS A 316 2.61 10.81 18.08
N ASP A 317 3.34 11.74 17.44
CA ASP A 317 3.67 11.63 16.02
C ASP A 317 4.53 10.38 15.78
N SER A 318 4.17 9.60 14.79
CA SER A 318 4.89 8.38 14.38
C SER A 318 5.69 8.61 13.09
N TYR A 319 5.03 8.88 12.00
CA TYR A 319 5.65 9.19 10.71
C TYR A 319 4.82 10.21 9.94
N TYR A 320 5.45 10.87 8.97
CA TYR A 320 4.81 11.84 8.11
C TYR A 320 5.19 11.63 6.65
N PHE A 321 4.35 12.17 5.79
CA PHE A 321 4.53 12.15 4.34
C PHE A 321 4.15 13.51 3.75
N ASN A 322 5.00 14.03 2.85
CA ASN A 322 4.77 15.31 2.16
C ASN A 322 4.38 15.03 0.70
N ASN A 323 3.29 15.61 0.26
CA ASN A 323 2.88 15.60 -1.14
C ASN A 323 2.24 16.94 -1.51
N ASP A 324 2.64 17.52 -2.62
CA ASP A 324 2.07 18.76 -3.19
C ASP A 324 1.85 19.89 -2.14
N GLY A 325 2.85 20.12 -1.29
CA GLY A 325 2.78 21.16 -0.27
C GLY A 325 1.88 20.83 0.93
N ILE A 326 1.45 19.57 1.06
CA ILE A 326 0.66 19.07 2.19
C ILE A 326 1.50 18.04 2.95
N CYS A 327 1.66 18.26 4.26
CA CYS A 327 2.28 17.31 5.18
C CYS A 327 1.21 16.49 5.89
N THR A 328 1.13 15.20 5.59
CA THR A 328 0.23 14.26 6.28
C THR A 328 1.00 13.55 7.38
N ILE A 329 0.52 13.64 8.62
CA ILE A 329 1.17 13.13 9.82
C ILE A 329 0.24 12.10 10.46
N ASN A 330 0.77 10.93 10.82
CA ASN A 330 0.08 9.94 11.62
C ASN A 330 0.44 10.14 13.10
N PHE A 331 -0.58 10.19 13.94
CA PHE A 331 -0.47 10.25 15.38
C PHE A 331 -1.01 8.98 16.01
N ALA A 332 -0.23 8.35 16.88
CA ALA A 332 -0.64 7.20 17.65
C ALA A 332 -0.92 7.61 19.10
N TYR A 333 -1.97 7.06 19.69
CA TYR A 333 -2.25 7.26 21.11
C TYR A 333 -1.16 6.65 21.99
N THR A 334 -0.86 7.26 23.10
CA THR A 334 0.10 6.76 24.09
C THR A 334 -0.57 6.51 25.42
N GLN A 335 -0.44 5.30 25.96
CA GLN A 335 -0.90 4.94 27.29
C GLN A 335 0.30 4.54 28.16
N ASN A 336 0.53 5.27 29.26
CA ASN A 336 1.65 4.99 30.18
C ASN A 336 3.00 4.80 29.46
N THR A 337 3.32 5.68 28.52
CA THR A 337 4.50 5.65 27.64
C THR A 337 4.47 4.63 26.50
N ALA A 338 3.56 3.65 26.49
CA ALA A 338 3.42 2.71 25.40
C ALA A 338 2.66 3.33 24.22
N VAL A 339 3.21 3.23 23.03
CA VAL A 339 2.57 3.70 21.78
C VAL A 339 1.57 2.66 21.32
N CYS A 340 0.32 3.08 21.08
CA CYS A 340 -0.77 2.19 20.65
C CYS A 340 -1.03 2.37 19.15
N TYR A 341 -0.43 1.54 18.32
CA TYR A 341 -0.49 1.66 16.87
C TYR A 341 -1.85 1.30 16.24
N SER A 342 -2.78 0.75 17.02
CA SER A 342 -4.18 0.59 16.57
C SER A 342 -4.98 1.89 16.65
N ASP A 343 -4.58 2.84 17.50
CA ASP A 343 -5.33 4.06 17.84
C ASP A 343 -4.73 5.24 17.08
N LEU A 344 -4.89 5.25 15.77
CA LEU A 344 -4.29 6.25 14.88
C LEU A 344 -5.26 7.37 14.54
N ILE A 345 -4.73 8.60 14.51
CA ILE A 345 -5.36 9.78 13.89
C ILE A 345 -4.43 10.30 12.82
N LYS A 346 -4.95 10.52 11.62
CA LYS A 346 -4.21 11.10 10.49
C LYS A 346 -4.59 12.57 10.34
N ILE A 347 -3.60 13.44 10.21
CA ILE A 347 -3.81 14.88 10.02
C ILE A 347 -2.95 15.37 8.89
N SER A 348 -3.58 16.06 7.92
CA SER A 348 -2.88 16.75 6.84
C SER A 348 -2.85 18.27 7.12
N VAL A 349 -1.67 18.85 6.98
CA VAL A 349 -1.40 20.27 7.21
C VAL A 349 -0.82 20.88 5.95
N SER A 350 -1.34 22.01 5.51
CA SER A 350 -0.78 22.77 4.39
C SER A 350 0.55 23.42 4.77
N LEU A 351 1.59 23.22 3.94
CA LEU A 351 2.93 23.76 4.20
C LEU A 351 3.10 25.25 3.79
N ASP A 352 2.08 25.86 3.22
CA ASP A 352 2.08 27.30 2.89
C ASP A 352 1.62 28.18 4.08
N LYS A 353 0.66 27.69 4.89
CA LYS A 353 0.04 28.47 5.99
C LYS A 353 -0.01 27.74 7.32
N GLY A 354 0.24 26.43 7.35
CA GLY A 354 0.08 25.61 8.57
C GLY A 354 -1.38 25.34 8.94
N GLU A 355 -2.31 25.45 7.98
CA GLU A 355 -3.73 25.17 8.19
C GLU A 355 -3.99 23.67 8.14
N ILE A 356 -4.93 23.19 8.95
CA ILE A 356 -5.41 21.80 8.88
C ILE A 356 -6.27 21.65 7.61
N VAL A 357 -5.86 20.75 6.74
CA VAL A 357 -6.55 20.44 5.48
C VAL A 357 -7.44 19.21 5.62
N SER A 358 -6.95 18.18 6.30
CA SER A 358 -7.76 17.01 6.60
C SER A 358 -7.45 16.43 7.98
N VAL A 359 -8.44 15.77 8.55
CA VAL A 359 -8.33 14.95 9.76
C VAL A 359 -9.11 13.68 9.54
N ASP A 360 -8.54 12.53 9.86
CA ASP A 360 -9.22 11.24 9.88
C ASP A 360 -8.99 10.58 11.24
N CYS A 361 -10.07 10.41 12.01
CA CYS A 361 -10.05 9.79 13.32
C CYS A 361 -10.56 8.34 13.30
N THR A 362 -10.81 7.75 12.13
CA THR A 362 -11.41 6.41 11.99
C THR A 362 -10.63 5.37 12.78
N GLY A 363 -9.30 5.35 12.67
CA GLY A 363 -8.45 4.39 13.37
C GLY A 363 -8.63 4.47 14.89
N PHE A 364 -8.57 5.66 15.45
CA PHE A 364 -8.79 5.91 16.87
C PHE A 364 -10.21 5.51 17.30
N LEU A 365 -11.22 6.00 16.60
CA LEU A 365 -12.62 5.74 16.94
C LEU A 365 -12.99 4.26 16.88
N MET A 366 -12.38 3.49 16.02
CA MET A 366 -12.63 2.05 15.87
C MET A 366 -11.96 1.22 16.97
N ASN A 367 -10.73 1.58 17.38
CA ASN A 367 -9.87 0.69 18.14
C ASN A 367 -9.55 1.16 19.57
N HIS A 368 -9.79 2.46 19.85
CA HIS A 368 -9.39 3.03 21.14
C HIS A 368 -10.08 2.35 22.32
N LYS A 369 -9.27 1.89 23.24
CA LYS A 369 -9.68 1.26 24.49
C LYS A 369 -8.61 1.48 25.56
N SER A 370 -8.99 1.43 26.83
CA SER A 370 -8.00 1.28 27.90
C SER A 370 -7.42 -0.12 27.85
N ARG A 371 -6.09 -0.21 27.85
CA ARG A 371 -5.35 -1.49 27.82
C ARG A 371 -4.80 -1.77 29.20
N ASN A 372 -4.98 -3.03 29.64
CA ASN A 372 -4.21 -3.51 30.77
C ASN A 372 -2.74 -3.59 30.32
N MET A 373 -1.83 -3.01 31.11
CA MET A 373 -0.40 -3.11 30.85
C MET A 373 0.07 -4.49 31.31
N PRO A 374 0.42 -5.42 30.40
CA PRO A 374 0.93 -6.71 30.81
C PRO A 374 2.23 -6.56 31.59
N GLU A 375 2.49 -7.46 32.52
CA GLU A 375 3.80 -7.56 33.13
C GLU A 375 4.84 -7.91 32.06
N ARG A 376 5.97 -7.23 32.08
CA ARG A 376 7.10 -7.55 31.20
C ARG A 376 7.82 -8.76 31.76
N VAL A 377 7.77 -9.88 31.05
CA VAL A 377 8.46 -11.12 31.46
C VAL A 377 9.94 -11.02 31.17
N ILE A 378 10.31 -10.29 30.09
CA ILE A 378 11.71 -10.00 29.77
C ILE A 378 12.00 -8.51 29.86
N ASP A 379 13.22 -8.18 30.25
CA ASP A 379 13.71 -6.80 30.22
C ASP A 379 14.18 -6.39 28.80
N GLU A 380 14.39 -5.09 28.62
CA GLU A 380 14.78 -4.49 27.33
C GLU A 380 16.11 -5.08 26.80
N GLU A 381 17.10 -5.27 27.68
CA GLU A 381 18.39 -5.85 27.28
C GLU A 381 18.27 -7.30 26.84
N SER A 382 17.40 -8.06 27.48
CA SER A 382 17.08 -9.43 27.06
C SER A 382 16.34 -9.46 25.73
N ALA A 383 15.39 -8.54 25.50
CA ALA A 383 14.71 -8.38 24.23
C ALA A 383 15.70 -8.04 23.11
N LYS A 384 16.61 -7.08 23.36
CA LYS A 384 17.64 -6.64 22.42
C LYS A 384 18.56 -7.77 21.96
N ARG A 385 18.86 -8.75 22.83
CA ARG A 385 19.68 -9.94 22.47
C ARG A 385 19.04 -10.84 21.40
N ASN A 386 17.73 -10.72 21.23
CA ASN A 386 16.98 -11.48 20.21
C ASN A 386 16.95 -10.81 18.84
N ILE A 387 17.48 -9.58 18.73
CA ILE A 387 17.60 -8.87 17.46
C ILE A 387 18.80 -9.41 16.69
N SER A 388 18.69 -9.43 15.36
CA SER A 388 19.76 -9.84 14.47
C SER A 388 21.04 -9.06 14.72
N ALA A 389 22.18 -9.75 14.78
CA ALA A 389 23.50 -9.14 14.89
C ALA A 389 23.88 -8.24 13.69
N ASN A 390 23.15 -8.33 12.58
CA ASN A 390 23.31 -7.47 11.41
C ASN A 390 22.67 -6.08 11.58
N LEU A 391 21.98 -5.83 12.70
CA LEU A 391 21.31 -4.58 13.01
C LEU A 391 21.98 -3.87 14.20
N ASN A 392 22.18 -2.57 14.04
CA ASN A 392 22.63 -1.69 15.11
C ASN A 392 21.44 -0.89 15.65
N CYS A 393 21.00 -1.16 16.87
CA CYS A 393 19.85 -0.51 17.49
C CYS A 393 20.24 0.82 18.12
N LYS A 394 19.56 1.90 17.70
CA LYS A 394 19.81 3.29 18.11
C LYS A 394 18.95 3.74 19.29
N ARG A 395 17.70 3.28 19.34
CA ARG A 395 16.73 3.63 20.38
C ARG A 395 15.67 2.56 20.51
N SER A 396 14.95 2.57 21.62
CA SER A 396 13.81 1.70 21.87
C SER A 396 12.65 2.44 22.51
N GLN A 397 11.47 1.86 22.40
CA GLN A 397 10.27 2.27 23.14
C GLN A 397 9.35 1.06 23.34
N ILE A 398 8.30 1.22 24.14
CA ILE A 398 7.26 0.21 24.30
C ILE A 398 6.07 0.55 23.40
N ALA A 399 5.49 -0.47 22.78
CA ALA A 399 4.34 -0.32 21.90
C ALA A 399 3.33 -1.46 22.07
N PHE A 400 2.07 -1.17 21.73
CA PHE A 400 1.06 -2.16 21.38
C PHE A 400 0.94 -2.19 19.86
N ILE A 401 1.26 -3.32 19.25
CA ILE A 401 1.15 -3.50 17.80
C ILE A 401 -0.02 -4.41 17.46
N PRO A 402 -0.86 -4.05 16.47
CA PRO A 402 -1.95 -4.91 16.02
C PRO A 402 -1.41 -6.05 15.18
N MET A 403 -1.97 -7.22 15.37
CA MET A 403 -1.68 -8.43 14.59
C MET A 403 -2.79 -8.69 13.57
N SER A 404 -2.49 -9.48 12.53
CA SER A 404 -3.43 -9.79 11.45
C SER A 404 -4.70 -10.51 11.90
N ASP A 405 -4.68 -11.21 13.05
CA ASP A 405 -5.85 -11.84 13.65
C ASP A 405 -6.71 -10.87 14.47
N GLY A 406 -6.29 -9.60 14.55
CA GLY A 406 -6.95 -8.54 15.30
C GLY A 406 -6.65 -8.53 16.80
N SER A 407 -5.72 -9.33 17.26
CA SER A 407 -5.10 -9.20 18.59
C SER A 407 -4.08 -8.07 18.63
N GLU A 408 -3.59 -7.76 19.82
CA GLU A 408 -2.49 -6.79 20.01
C GLU A 408 -1.36 -7.46 20.80
N VAL A 409 -0.13 -7.21 20.39
CA VAL A 409 1.08 -7.64 21.08
C VAL A 409 1.70 -6.47 21.81
N PHE A 410 2.03 -6.65 23.09
CA PHE A 410 2.80 -5.72 23.89
C PHE A 410 4.29 -5.97 23.66
N ALA A 411 4.96 -5.05 22.96
CA ALA A 411 6.28 -5.28 22.45
C ALA A 411 7.27 -4.15 22.78
N TYR A 412 8.54 -4.50 22.82
CA TYR A 412 9.61 -3.53 22.64
C TYR A 412 9.76 -3.23 21.15
N GLU A 413 9.69 -1.98 20.78
CA GLU A 413 10.00 -1.48 19.45
C GLU A 413 11.44 -0.97 19.45
N PHE A 414 12.29 -1.55 18.63
CA PHE A 414 13.66 -1.14 18.43
C PHE A 414 13.84 -0.48 17.08
N PHE A 415 14.33 0.75 17.08
CA PHE A 415 14.77 1.47 15.89
C PHE A 415 16.21 1.13 15.61
N CYS A 416 16.47 0.39 14.55
CA CYS A 416 17.78 -0.13 14.19
C CYS A 416 18.19 0.33 12.79
N SER A 417 19.47 0.19 12.46
CA SER A 417 19.99 0.36 11.10
C SER A 417 20.87 -0.82 10.73
N ASP A 418 20.83 -1.21 9.47
CA ASP A 418 21.78 -2.18 8.92
C ASP A 418 23.14 -1.53 8.60
N LYS A 419 24.09 -2.33 8.09
CA LYS A 419 25.44 -1.87 7.70
C LYS A 419 25.44 -0.86 6.55
N ASP A 420 24.39 -0.87 5.72
CA ASP A 420 24.26 -0.02 4.54
C ASP A 420 23.48 1.28 4.88
N GLY A 421 23.08 1.45 6.15
CA GLY A 421 22.40 2.63 6.66
C GLY A 421 20.87 2.59 6.49
N ASN A 422 20.31 1.47 6.05
CA ASN A 422 18.87 1.33 5.96
C ASN A 422 18.28 1.15 7.37
N ASP A 423 17.23 1.91 7.68
CA ASP A 423 16.58 1.84 8.97
C ASP A 423 15.47 0.78 9.01
N VAL A 424 15.39 0.09 10.13
CA VAL A 424 14.50 -1.05 10.37
C VAL A 424 13.89 -0.94 11.76
N LEU A 425 12.58 -1.15 11.88
CA LEU A 425 11.91 -1.34 13.15
C LEU A 425 11.79 -2.84 13.44
N VAL A 426 12.23 -3.24 14.62
CA VAL A 426 12.07 -4.63 15.09
C VAL A 426 11.22 -4.61 16.34
N TYR A 427 10.15 -5.39 16.34
CA TYR A 427 9.25 -5.53 17.47
C TYR A 427 9.47 -6.87 18.16
N ILE A 428 9.84 -6.82 19.46
CA ILE A 428 10.05 -7.99 20.29
C ILE A 428 8.93 -8.05 21.33
N ASP A 429 8.16 -9.11 21.32
CA ASP A 429 7.11 -9.38 22.30
C ASP A 429 7.73 -9.37 23.72
N ALA A 430 7.26 -8.48 24.59
CA ALA A 430 7.77 -8.28 25.94
C ALA A 430 7.43 -9.43 26.91
N GLN A 431 6.56 -10.35 26.54
CA GLN A 431 6.20 -11.51 27.32
C GLN A 431 6.97 -12.76 26.89
N THR A 432 7.13 -12.96 25.59
CA THR A 432 7.73 -14.20 25.04
C THR A 432 9.17 -14.04 24.59
N GLY A 433 9.63 -12.80 24.35
CA GLY A 433 10.95 -12.51 23.77
C GLY A 433 11.08 -12.85 22.31
N LYS A 434 10.00 -13.22 21.62
CA LYS A 434 10.02 -13.52 20.19
C LYS A 434 9.83 -12.27 19.36
N GLU A 435 10.39 -12.27 18.16
CA GLU A 435 10.07 -11.24 17.16
C GLU A 435 8.59 -11.33 16.81
N ALA A 436 7.88 -10.21 16.98
CA ALA A 436 6.48 -10.07 16.62
C ALA A 436 6.30 -9.49 15.24
N ASP A 437 7.14 -8.51 14.85
CA ASP A 437 7.13 -7.91 13.51
C ASP A 437 8.49 -7.28 13.18
N ILE A 438 8.76 -7.12 11.87
CA ILE A 438 9.88 -6.37 11.32
C ILE A 438 9.35 -5.45 10.22
N GLN A 439 9.63 -4.15 10.34
CA GLN A 439 9.22 -3.15 9.35
C GLN A 439 10.42 -2.44 8.78
N LEU A 440 10.44 -2.31 7.48
CA LEU A 440 11.47 -1.58 6.74
C LEU A 440 11.06 -0.11 6.65
N LEU A 441 11.96 0.81 7.02
CA LEU A 441 11.75 2.24 6.84
C LEU A 441 12.35 2.67 5.50
N LEU A 442 11.51 3.20 4.63
CA LEU A 442 11.89 3.72 3.35
C LEU A 442 11.78 5.24 3.39
N TYR A 443 12.87 5.93 3.11
CA TYR A 443 12.91 7.38 3.05
C TYR A 443 12.84 7.83 1.59
N SER A 444 11.97 8.78 1.32
CA SER A 444 11.90 9.50 0.06
C SER A 444 11.91 11.00 0.32
N ASP A 445 12.09 11.80 -0.70
CA ASP A 445 11.95 13.26 -0.59
C ASP A 445 10.57 13.68 -0.08
N SER A 446 9.57 12.81 -0.25
CA SER A 446 8.20 13.01 0.22
C SER A 446 7.97 12.62 1.69
N GLY A 447 8.86 11.85 2.33
CA GLY A 447 8.71 11.43 3.72
C GLY A 447 9.16 10.00 4.02
N THR A 448 8.65 9.42 5.09
CA THR A 448 9.00 8.08 5.57
C THR A 448 7.83 7.12 5.36
N LEU A 449 8.07 6.03 4.66
CA LEU A 449 7.15 4.93 4.46
C LEU A 449 7.62 3.71 5.28
N THR A 450 6.71 2.96 5.88
CA THR A 450 6.98 1.66 6.53
C THR A 450 6.42 0.52 5.68
N ARG A 451 7.20 -0.53 5.49
CA ARG A 451 6.81 -1.76 4.78
C ARG A 451 7.08 -3.00 5.60
#